data_5db0599abaf26d5f4981b2a39fb64f57
#
_entry.id   5db0599abaf26d5f4981b2a39fb64f57
#
_cell.length_a   1.000
_cell.length_b   1.000
_cell.length_c   1.000
_cell.angle_alpha   90.00
_cell.angle_beta   90.00
_cell.angle_gamma   90.00
#
_symmetry.space_group_name_H-M   'P 1'
#
loop_
_entity.id
_entity.type
_entity.pdbx_description
1 polymer ?
#
loop_
_entity_poly.entity_id
_entity_poly.type
_entity_poly.pdbx_seq_one_letter_code
_entity_poly.pdbx_strand_id
1 'polypeptide(L)'
;KGIKIIDTRNKMDYAKGFIPGSLNIQGNNSFSTWAGWLLNYQEQFILIANDNEIEDLTRKLMRIGLDNVYGYISDVNEAGIELQRADIINLEAFKTYINKINVQIVDVRGLTEFNTAHIENAHHIFVGTLQNNLDKISKDKEVIIYCQAGDRSSVAYSLLKRNGFNNVKNFAGGMNEWLAHNDQKMICTNSTCLN
;
A
#
# COMPACT_ATOMS: atom_id res chain seq x y z
N LYS A 1 9.70 -0.20 -22.32
CA LYS A 1 9.37 -0.41 -20.88
C LYS A 1 9.88 0.82 -20.14
N GLY A 2 8.98 1.58 -19.50
CA GLY A 2 9.36 2.78 -18.76
C GLY A 2 10.15 2.43 -17.48
N ILE A 3 10.99 3.36 -17.01
CA ILE A 3 11.68 3.27 -15.73
C ILE A 3 10.64 3.28 -14.60
N LYS A 4 10.81 2.43 -13.56
CA LYS A 4 9.94 2.44 -12.39
C LYS A 4 10.18 3.70 -11.55
N ILE A 5 9.12 4.27 -11.01
CA ILE A 5 9.20 5.38 -10.07
C ILE A 5 8.83 4.86 -8.68
N ILE A 6 9.71 5.09 -7.72
CA ILE A 6 9.53 4.73 -6.31
C ILE A 6 9.37 6.01 -5.51
N ASP A 7 8.18 6.24 -5.00
CA ASP A 7 7.86 7.39 -4.17
C ASP A 7 8.15 7.03 -2.70
N THR A 8 9.19 7.65 -2.14
CA THR A 8 9.65 7.37 -0.77
C THR A 8 9.00 8.27 0.26
N ARG A 9 8.16 9.22 -0.16
CA ARG A 9 7.42 10.11 0.74
C ARG A 9 6.46 9.31 1.63
N ASN A 10 6.10 9.89 2.76
CA ASN A 10 5.12 9.27 3.63
C ASN A 10 3.76 9.10 2.93
N LYS A 11 2.95 8.18 3.43
CA LYS A 11 1.64 7.82 2.85
C LYS A 11 0.67 9.00 2.66
N MET A 12 0.75 10.02 3.54
CA MET A 12 -0.16 11.18 3.46
C MET A 12 0.26 12.15 2.35
N ASP A 13 1.56 12.36 2.16
CA ASP A 13 2.06 13.21 1.09
C ASP A 13 1.92 12.52 -0.28
N TYR A 14 2.16 11.20 -0.32
CA TYR A 14 1.81 10.39 -1.49
C TYR A 14 0.32 10.54 -1.86
N ALA A 15 -0.56 10.45 -0.87
CA ALA A 15 -2.01 10.51 -1.10
C ALA A 15 -2.50 11.86 -1.63
N LYS A 16 -1.86 12.96 -1.25
CA LYS A 16 -2.19 14.32 -1.72
C LYS A 16 -1.90 14.50 -3.21
N GLY A 17 -0.89 13.80 -3.73
CA GLY A 17 -0.50 13.87 -5.15
C GLY A 17 0.66 12.94 -5.46
N PHE A 18 0.47 12.00 -6.39
CA PHE A 18 1.48 11.05 -6.81
C PHE A 18 1.57 10.97 -8.35
N ILE A 19 2.75 10.61 -8.86
CA ILE A 19 2.94 10.34 -10.28
C ILE A 19 2.23 9.02 -10.64
N PRO A 20 1.34 9.01 -11.65
CA PRO A 20 0.64 7.80 -12.06
C PRO A 20 1.60 6.63 -12.33
N GLY A 21 1.32 5.48 -11.72
CA GLY A 21 2.16 4.29 -11.85
C GLY A 21 3.38 4.25 -10.93
N SER A 22 3.62 5.27 -10.09
CA SER A 22 4.64 5.19 -9.03
C SER A 22 4.24 4.22 -7.92
N LEU A 23 5.22 3.60 -7.28
CA LEU A 23 5.04 2.75 -6.09
C LEU A 23 5.39 3.55 -4.84
N ASN A 24 4.50 3.62 -3.86
CA ASN A 24 4.79 4.24 -2.58
C ASN A 24 5.52 3.25 -1.66
N ILE A 25 6.84 3.32 -1.63
CA ILE A 25 7.67 2.56 -0.70
C ILE A 25 8.35 3.56 0.22
N GLN A 26 7.72 3.88 1.34
CA GLN A 26 8.12 4.96 2.23
C GLN A 26 9.53 4.78 2.77
N GLY A 27 10.33 5.86 2.79
CA GLY A 27 11.74 5.91 3.21
C GLY A 27 12.00 5.69 4.70
N ASN A 28 11.13 4.94 5.37
CA ASN A 28 11.19 4.63 6.80
C ASN A 28 12.07 3.38 7.10
N ASN A 29 12.01 2.88 8.33
CA ASN A 29 12.76 1.70 8.76
C ASN A 29 12.42 0.41 7.99
N SER A 30 11.25 0.33 7.37
CA SER A 30 10.81 -0.82 6.57
C SER A 30 11.16 -0.72 5.09
N PHE A 31 11.80 0.38 4.66
CA PHE A 31 12.08 0.69 3.26
C PHE A 31 12.78 -0.45 2.52
N SER A 32 13.92 -0.92 3.04
CA SER A 32 14.68 -2.01 2.42
C SER A 32 13.87 -3.30 2.32
N THR A 33 13.10 -3.62 3.37
CA THR A 33 12.26 -4.83 3.39
C THR A 33 11.19 -4.77 2.30
N TRP A 34 10.48 -3.65 2.20
CA TRP A 34 9.41 -3.51 1.20
C TRP A 34 9.96 -3.37 -0.22
N ALA A 35 11.09 -2.68 -0.38
CA ALA A 35 11.79 -2.63 -1.66
C ALA A 35 12.22 -4.03 -2.13
N GLY A 36 12.77 -4.85 -1.25
CA GLY A 36 13.16 -6.22 -1.55
C GLY A 36 11.99 -7.13 -1.94
N TRP A 37 10.77 -6.87 -1.43
CA TRP A 37 9.57 -7.62 -1.84
C TRP A 37 9.04 -7.23 -3.22
N LEU A 38 9.22 -5.97 -3.63
CA LEU A 38 8.46 -5.38 -4.75
C LEU A 38 9.32 -5.03 -5.96
N LEU A 39 10.64 -4.88 -5.78
CA LEU A 39 11.54 -4.48 -6.85
C LEU A 39 12.35 -5.65 -7.35
N ASN A 40 12.65 -5.62 -8.66
CA ASN A 40 13.49 -6.61 -9.30
C ASN A 40 14.92 -6.04 -9.43
N TYR A 41 15.92 -6.83 -9.12
CA TYR A 41 17.35 -6.47 -9.20
C TYR A 41 17.81 -6.03 -10.61
N GLN A 42 17.12 -6.48 -11.65
CA GLN A 42 17.45 -6.15 -13.05
C GLN A 42 16.82 -4.84 -13.54
N GLU A 43 15.92 -4.23 -12.77
CA GLU A 43 15.16 -3.07 -13.21
C GLU A 43 15.80 -1.76 -12.74
N GLN A 44 15.76 -0.77 -13.62
CA GLN A 44 16.11 0.61 -13.26
C GLN A 44 14.92 1.31 -12.63
N PHE A 45 15.21 2.18 -11.67
CA PHE A 45 14.17 2.99 -11.02
C PHE A 45 14.68 4.39 -10.66
N ILE A 46 13.73 5.31 -10.56
CA ILE A 46 13.93 6.68 -10.09
C ILE A 46 13.28 6.77 -8.70
N LEU A 47 13.94 7.46 -7.78
CA LEU A 47 13.39 7.76 -6.46
C LEU A 47 12.69 9.12 -6.48
N ILE A 48 11.56 9.25 -5.78
CA ILE A 48 11.05 10.55 -5.32
C ILE A 48 11.44 10.65 -3.85
N ALA A 49 12.38 11.56 -3.54
CA ALA A 49 12.95 11.70 -2.21
C ALA A 49 13.52 13.11 -2.02
N ASN A 50 13.53 13.60 -0.77
CA ASN A 50 14.21 14.86 -0.46
C ASN A 50 15.73 14.74 -0.66
N ASP A 51 16.40 15.84 -1.01
CA ASP A 51 17.83 15.86 -1.26
C ASP A 51 18.67 15.32 -0.10
N ASN A 52 18.24 15.60 1.13
CA ASN A 52 18.93 15.14 2.34
C ASN A 52 18.72 13.66 2.68
N GLU A 53 17.75 12.99 2.05
CA GLU A 53 17.43 11.58 2.28
C GLU A 53 18.02 10.64 1.22
N ILE A 54 18.36 11.18 0.03
CA ILE A 54 18.71 10.37 -1.13
C ILE A 54 19.94 9.48 -0.89
N GLU A 55 20.96 9.97 -0.19
CA GLU A 55 22.16 9.19 0.09
C GLU A 55 21.86 7.99 0.99
N ASP A 56 21.09 8.19 2.07
CA ASP A 56 20.71 7.11 2.99
C ASP A 56 19.82 6.07 2.31
N LEU A 57 18.82 6.52 1.53
CA LEU A 57 17.92 5.64 0.78
C LEU A 57 18.68 4.80 -0.25
N THR A 58 19.60 5.42 -0.99
CA THR A 58 20.46 4.71 -1.95
C THR A 58 21.32 3.65 -1.26
N ARG A 59 21.97 4.01 -0.13
CA ARG A 59 22.74 3.03 0.66
C ARG A 59 21.88 1.87 1.17
N LYS A 60 20.65 2.14 1.61
CA LYS A 60 19.71 1.11 2.04
C LYS A 60 19.36 0.14 0.91
N LEU A 61 19.21 0.63 -0.32
CA LEU A 61 18.95 -0.20 -1.50
C LEU A 61 20.18 -1.02 -1.89
N MET A 62 21.36 -0.41 -1.94
CA MET A 62 22.61 -1.10 -2.24
C MET A 62 22.91 -2.25 -1.28
N ARG A 63 22.59 -2.11 0.02
CA ARG A 63 22.77 -3.18 1.02
C ARG A 63 21.93 -4.43 0.74
N ILE A 64 20.88 -4.33 -0.06
CA ILE A 64 20.05 -5.45 -0.48
C ILE A 64 20.19 -5.77 -1.97
N GLY A 65 21.24 -5.23 -2.64
CA GLY A 65 21.57 -5.52 -4.04
C GLY A 65 20.69 -4.82 -5.08
N LEU A 66 19.97 -3.76 -4.69
CA LEU A 66 19.17 -2.94 -5.60
C LEU A 66 19.95 -1.71 -6.04
N ASP A 67 20.97 -1.91 -6.89
CA ASP A 67 21.96 -0.90 -7.24
C ASP A 67 21.56 -0.01 -8.43
N ASN A 68 20.50 -0.35 -9.14
CA ASN A 68 20.09 0.29 -10.39
C ASN A 68 19.27 1.57 -10.17
N VAL A 69 19.67 2.43 -9.24
CA VAL A 69 19.08 3.77 -9.06
C VAL A 69 19.54 4.64 -10.21
N TYR A 70 18.65 5.02 -11.11
CA TYR A 70 18.94 5.84 -12.28
C TYR A 70 19.06 7.33 -11.92
N GLY A 71 18.30 7.79 -10.92
CA GLY A 71 18.26 9.16 -10.48
C GLY A 71 17.16 9.40 -9.44
N TYR A 72 16.93 10.67 -9.12
CA TYR A 72 15.85 11.04 -8.21
C TYR A 72 15.16 12.34 -8.63
N ILE A 73 13.99 12.58 -8.07
CA ILE A 73 13.18 13.79 -8.18
C ILE A 73 12.96 14.30 -6.77
N SER A 74 13.34 15.53 -6.47
CA SER A 74 13.19 16.12 -5.13
C SER A 74 11.78 16.72 -4.92
N ASP A 75 11.20 17.31 -5.96
CA ASP A 75 9.81 17.79 -5.93
C ASP A 75 8.99 17.09 -7.01
N VAL A 76 7.97 16.35 -6.58
CA VAL A 76 7.05 15.63 -7.46
C VAL A 76 6.33 16.57 -8.45
N ASN A 77 6.14 17.83 -8.10
CA ASN A 77 5.50 18.83 -8.97
C ASN A 77 6.37 19.24 -10.16
N GLU A 78 7.69 19.12 -10.04
CA GLU A 78 8.65 19.42 -11.11
C GLU A 78 8.71 18.33 -12.19
N ALA A 79 8.08 17.19 -11.96
CA ALA A 79 8.05 16.09 -12.93
C ALA A 79 7.30 16.44 -14.23
N GLY A 80 6.55 17.55 -14.27
CA GLY A 80 5.78 17.96 -15.45
C GLY A 80 4.65 17.00 -15.84
N ILE A 81 4.20 16.18 -14.90
CA ILE A 81 3.17 15.14 -15.06
C ILE A 81 1.98 15.52 -14.18
N GLU A 82 0.76 15.37 -14.68
CA GLU A 82 -0.46 15.54 -13.88
C GLU A 82 -0.49 14.49 -12.76
N LEU A 83 -0.56 14.97 -11.51
CA LEU A 83 -0.59 14.11 -10.34
C LEU A 83 -1.98 13.54 -10.10
N GLN A 84 -2.03 12.29 -9.68
CA GLN A 84 -3.24 11.66 -9.17
C GLN A 84 -3.30 11.78 -7.65
N ARG A 85 -4.51 11.74 -7.08
CA ARG A 85 -4.74 11.66 -5.65
C ARG A 85 -5.16 10.26 -5.25
N ALA A 86 -4.73 9.83 -4.05
CA ALA A 86 -5.17 8.55 -3.54
C ALA A 86 -6.58 8.64 -2.94
N ASP A 87 -7.37 7.62 -3.20
CA ASP A 87 -8.73 7.48 -2.66
C ASP A 87 -8.66 6.90 -1.23
N ILE A 88 -8.50 7.80 -0.25
CA ILE A 88 -8.44 7.45 1.17
C ILE A 88 -9.82 7.59 1.78
N ILE A 89 -10.23 6.59 2.55
CA ILE A 89 -11.47 6.61 3.31
C ILE A 89 -11.20 6.54 4.81
N ASN A 90 -12.05 7.23 5.58
CA ASN A 90 -12.07 7.16 7.04
C ASN A 90 -12.94 5.98 7.53
N LEU A 91 -12.97 5.76 8.84
CA LEU A 91 -13.72 4.66 9.46
C LEU A 91 -15.22 4.71 9.15
N GLU A 92 -15.86 5.89 9.21
CA GLU A 92 -17.30 6.03 8.97
C GLU A 92 -17.65 5.64 7.52
N ALA A 93 -16.86 6.10 6.56
CA ALA A 93 -17.02 5.68 5.18
C ALA A 93 -16.74 4.17 5.02
N PHE A 94 -15.69 3.65 5.66
CA PHE A 94 -15.36 2.22 5.60
C PHE A 94 -16.52 1.35 6.11
N LYS A 95 -17.15 1.70 7.22
CA LYS A 95 -18.32 0.97 7.76
C LYS A 95 -19.44 0.83 6.75
N THR A 96 -19.63 1.79 5.85
CA THR A 96 -20.68 1.71 4.82
C THR A 96 -20.40 0.66 3.74
N TYR A 97 -19.18 0.16 3.64
CA TYR A 97 -18.75 -0.82 2.65
C TYR A 97 -18.81 -2.27 3.16
N ILE A 98 -18.79 -2.46 4.47
CA ILE A 98 -18.89 -3.78 5.08
C ILE A 98 -20.23 -4.41 4.67
N ASN A 99 -20.20 -5.67 4.26
CA ASN A 99 -21.37 -6.42 3.78
C ASN A 99 -21.96 -5.99 2.43
N LYS A 100 -21.35 -5.07 1.69
CA LYS A 100 -21.78 -4.82 0.30
C LYS A 100 -21.29 -5.92 -0.64
N ILE A 101 -22.18 -6.48 -1.43
CA ILE A 101 -21.92 -7.62 -2.35
C ILE A 101 -20.84 -7.27 -3.41
N ASN A 102 -20.84 -6.02 -3.88
CA ASN A 102 -19.91 -5.55 -4.91
C ASN A 102 -18.62 -4.94 -4.34
N VAL A 103 -18.29 -5.25 -3.10
CA VAL A 103 -17.05 -4.80 -2.44
C VAL A 103 -16.19 -6.00 -2.10
N GLN A 104 -14.89 -5.88 -2.31
CA GLN A 104 -13.90 -6.81 -1.81
C GLN A 104 -13.00 -6.09 -0.81
N ILE A 105 -13.00 -6.54 0.43
CA ILE A 105 -12.12 -6.02 1.48
C ILE A 105 -10.87 -6.90 1.52
N VAL A 106 -9.69 -6.26 1.49
CA VAL A 106 -8.40 -6.96 1.45
C VAL A 106 -7.52 -6.53 2.61
N ASP A 107 -7.16 -7.47 3.46
CA ASP A 107 -6.16 -7.30 4.52
C ASP A 107 -4.77 -7.63 3.98
N VAL A 108 -3.88 -6.62 3.97
CA VAL A 108 -2.53 -6.78 3.44
C VAL A 108 -1.46 -6.97 4.52
N ARG A 109 -1.87 -7.28 5.75
CA ARG A 109 -0.98 -7.57 6.87
C ARG A 109 -0.36 -8.97 6.75
N GLY A 110 0.55 -9.28 7.68
CA GLY A 110 1.10 -10.62 7.81
C GLY A 110 0.04 -11.65 8.26
N LEU A 111 0.24 -12.92 7.90
CA LEU A 111 -0.71 -14.01 8.22
C LEU A 111 -0.96 -14.13 9.74
N THR A 112 0.06 -13.95 10.57
CA THR A 112 -0.09 -14.01 12.03
C THR A 112 -1.01 -12.90 12.55
N GLU A 113 -0.87 -11.67 12.01
CA GLU A 113 -1.75 -10.55 12.37
C GLU A 113 -3.19 -10.82 11.95
N PHE A 114 -3.38 -11.30 10.72
CA PHE A 114 -4.70 -11.67 10.20
C PHE A 114 -5.35 -12.77 11.06
N ASN A 115 -4.59 -13.81 11.39
CA ASN A 115 -5.08 -14.92 12.20
C ASN A 115 -5.41 -14.52 13.64
N THR A 116 -4.77 -13.50 14.18
CA THR A 116 -5.07 -12.99 15.52
C THR A 116 -6.41 -12.27 15.55
N ALA A 117 -6.61 -11.34 14.64
CA ALA A 117 -7.88 -10.64 14.46
C ALA A 117 -7.92 -9.97 13.07
N HIS A 118 -9.05 -9.98 12.41
CA HIS A 118 -9.27 -9.31 11.13
C HIS A 118 -10.72 -8.82 11.00
N ILE A 119 -10.97 -7.94 10.06
CA ILE A 119 -12.30 -7.46 9.76
C ILE A 119 -13.09 -8.57 9.06
N GLU A 120 -14.31 -8.80 9.48
CA GLU A 120 -15.16 -9.85 8.91
C GLU A 120 -15.23 -9.77 7.38
N ASN A 121 -15.23 -10.93 6.71
CA ASN A 121 -15.23 -11.08 5.26
C ASN A 121 -14.00 -10.47 4.54
N ALA A 122 -12.94 -10.08 5.26
CA ALA A 122 -11.71 -9.64 4.62
C ALA A 122 -10.94 -10.82 4.00
N HIS A 123 -10.49 -10.62 2.76
CA HIS A 123 -9.58 -11.54 2.09
C HIS A 123 -8.15 -11.24 2.50
N HIS A 124 -7.41 -12.23 2.98
CA HIS A 124 -6.00 -12.05 3.32
C HIS A 124 -5.11 -12.19 2.07
N ILE A 125 -4.38 -11.11 1.75
CA ILE A 125 -3.34 -11.13 0.72
C ILE A 125 -2.17 -10.28 1.22
N PHE A 126 -1.13 -10.93 1.71
CA PHE A 126 0.03 -10.24 2.26
C PHE A 126 0.70 -9.31 1.23
N VAL A 127 1.02 -8.06 1.61
CA VAL A 127 1.59 -7.04 0.71
C VAL A 127 2.87 -7.53 0.01
N GLY A 128 3.73 -8.27 0.70
CA GLY A 128 4.99 -8.79 0.13
C GLY A 128 4.79 -9.82 -0.98
N THR A 129 3.60 -10.43 -1.08
CA THR A 129 3.25 -11.39 -2.14
C THR A 129 2.14 -10.89 -3.06
N LEU A 130 1.67 -9.66 -2.85
CA LEU A 130 0.53 -9.10 -3.56
C LEU A 130 0.73 -9.09 -5.08
N GLN A 131 1.94 -8.76 -5.55
CA GLN A 131 2.26 -8.75 -6.98
C GLN A 131 1.99 -10.10 -7.68
N ASN A 132 2.15 -11.19 -6.95
CA ASN A 132 1.96 -12.56 -7.46
C ASN A 132 0.54 -13.10 -7.22
N ASN A 133 -0.34 -12.30 -6.62
CA ASN A 133 -1.71 -12.69 -6.26
C ASN A 133 -2.76 -11.68 -6.75
N LEU A 134 -2.43 -10.92 -7.79
CA LEU A 134 -3.35 -9.91 -8.35
C LEU A 134 -4.61 -10.54 -8.96
N ASP A 135 -4.53 -11.79 -9.39
CA ASP A 135 -5.65 -12.60 -9.89
C ASP A 135 -6.72 -12.89 -8.83
N LYS A 136 -6.36 -12.80 -7.55
CA LYS A 136 -7.31 -12.96 -6.42
C LYS A 136 -8.09 -11.69 -6.11
N ILE A 137 -7.76 -10.57 -6.76
CA ILE A 137 -8.42 -9.28 -6.58
C ILE A 137 -9.28 -8.99 -7.80
N SER A 138 -10.55 -8.71 -7.55
CA SER A 138 -11.49 -8.39 -8.61
C SER A 138 -11.21 -7.00 -9.22
N LYS A 139 -11.20 -6.91 -10.54
CA LYS A 139 -11.15 -5.62 -11.26
C LYS A 139 -12.54 -4.99 -11.42
N ASP A 140 -13.59 -5.79 -11.26
CA ASP A 140 -14.98 -5.37 -11.47
C ASP A 140 -15.66 -4.90 -10.18
N LYS A 141 -15.08 -5.23 -9.01
CA LYS A 141 -15.58 -4.80 -7.70
C LYS A 141 -14.87 -3.56 -7.22
N GLU A 142 -15.48 -2.86 -6.29
CA GLU A 142 -14.80 -1.88 -5.47
C GLU A 142 -13.89 -2.62 -4.47
N VAL A 143 -12.60 -2.30 -4.49
CA VAL A 143 -11.60 -2.94 -3.63
C VAL A 143 -11.23 -1.99 -2.52
N ILE A 144 -11.39 -2.43 -1.27
CA ILE A 144 -10.94 -1.65 -0.11
C ILE A 144 -9.81 -2.40 0.56
N ILE A 145 -8.66 -1.75 0.64
CA ILE A 145 -7.48 -2.32 1.27
C ILE A 145 -7.23 -1.68 2.63
N TYR A 146 -6.74 -2.47 3.56
CA TYR A 146 -6.28 -1.98 4.86
C TYR A 146 -5.08 -2.77 5.37
N CYS A 147 -4.37 -2.16 6.32
CA CYS A 147 -3.35 -2.86 7.11
C CYS A 147 -3.48 -2.49 8.59
N GLN A 148 -2.40 -2.45 9.36
CA GLN A 148 -2.46 -2.07 10.78
C GLN A 148 -2.69 -0.56 10.97
N ALA A 149 -1.92 0.30 10.24
CA ALA A 149 -1.91 1.76 10.42
C ALA A 149 -1.71 2.54 9.10
N GLY A 150 -2.01 1.95 7.95
CA GLY A 150 -2.00 2.63 6.65
C GLY A 150 -0.71 2.54 5.84
N ASP A 151 0.43 2.12 6.42
CA ASP A 151 1.71 2.13 5.70
C ASP A 151 1.78 1.03 4.63
N ARG A 152 1.55 -0.22 5.01
CA ARG A 152 1.51 -1.35 4.06
C ARG A 152 0.34 -1.25 3.06
N SER A 153 -0.78 -0.69 3.49
CA SER A 153 -1.91 -0.48 2.57
C SER A 153 -1.65 0.65 1.57
N SER A 154 -0.83 1.65 1.89
CA SER A 154 -0.37 2.63 0.90
C SER A 154 0.51 1.98 -0.17
N VAL A 155 1.44 1.10 0.22
CA VAL A 155 2.22 0.29 -0.72
C VAL A 155 1.29 -0.54 -1.61
N ALA A 156 0.35 -1.26 -1.02
CA ALA A 156 -0.60 -2.10 -1.76
C ALA A 156 -1.48 -1.28 -2.69
N TYR A 157 -1.96 -0.11 -2.24
CA TYR A 157 -2.73 0.83 -3.06
C TYR A 157 -1.97 1.20 -4.33
N SER A 158 -0.74 1.67 -4.17
CA SER A 158 0.11 2.09 -5.29
C SER A 158 0.36 0.93 -6.27
N LEU A 159 0.59 -0.28 -5.75
CA LEU A 159 0.80 -1.48 -6.54
C LEU A 159 -0.45 -1.85 -7.35
N LEU A 160 -1.63 -1.81 -6.76
CA LEU A 160 -2.90 -2.07 -7.44
C LEU A 160 -3.18 -1.02 -8.51
N LYS A 161 -3.02 0.27 -8.20
CA LYS A 161 -3.19 1.36 -9.18
C LYS A 161 -2.26 1.18 -10.39
N ARG A 162 -0.99 0.83 -10.15
CA ARG A 162 -0.01 0.55 -11.20
C ARG A 162 -0.41 -0.62 -12.11
N ASN A 163 -1.12 -1.62 -11.55
CA ASN A 163 -1.59 -2.81 -12.28
C ASN A 163 -3.00 -2.65 -12.88
N GLY A 164 -3.50 -1.41 -12.95
CA GLY A 164 -4.75 -1.07 -13.64
C GLY A 164 -6.02 -1.33 -12.84
N PHE A 165 -5.92 -1.45 -11.53
CA PHE A 165 -7.11 -1.49 -10.67
C PHE A 165 -7.62 -0.06 -10.44
N ASN A 166 -8.73 0.29 -11.06
CA ASN A 166 -9.26 1.66 -11.01
C ASN A 166 -10.08 1.94 -9.76
N ASN A 167 -10.85 0.96 -9.28
CA ASN A 167 -11.77 1.10 -8.16
C ASN A 167 -11.13 0.61 -6.85
N VAL A 168 -10.07 1.28 -6.39
CA VAL A 168 -9.36 0.93 -5.15
C VAL A 168 -9.44 2.09 -4.18
N LYS A 169 -9.79 1.78 -2.92
CA LYS A 169 -9.77 2.72 -1.79
C LYS A 169 -8.85 2.20 -0.69
N ASN A 170 -8.21 3.12 0.01
CA ASN A 170 -7.35 2.80 1.14
C ASN A 170 -8.02 3.24 2.46
N PHE A 171 -8.37 2.28 3.32
CA PHE A 171 -8.73 2.57 4.71
C PHE A 171 -7.44 2.74 5.51
N ALA A 172 -6.94 3.99 5.54
CA ALA A 172 -5.61 4.31 6.07
C ALA A 172 -5.51 4.18 7.60
N GLY A 173 -6.59 4.31 8.34
CA GLY A 173 -6.64 4.08 9.78
C GLY A 173 -6.41 2.62 10.16
N GLY A 174 -6.84 1.71 9.29
CA GLY A 174 -6.62 0.26 9.41
C GLY A 174 -7.14 -0.34 10.70
N MET A 175 -6.52 -1.45 11.12
CA MET A 175 -6.93 -2.16 12.34
C MET A 175 -6.78 -1.32 13.61
N ASN A 176 -5.83 -0.39 13.66
CA ASN A 176 -5.69 0.47 14.85
C ASN A 176 -6.93 1.32 15.07
N GLU A 177 -7.41 1.99 14.02
CA GLU A 177 -8.62 2.82 14.11
C GLU A 177 -9.86 1.96 14.32
N TRP A 178 -9.95 0.82 13.62
CA TRP A 178 -11.03 -0.15 13.79
C TRP A 178 -11.19 -0.62 15.24
N LEU A 179 -10.11 -1.08 15.87
CA LEU A 179 -10.10 -1.58 17.25
C LEU A 179 -10.36 -0.49 18.28
N ALA A 180 -9.87 0.74 18.04
CA ALA A 180 -10.06 1.87 18.96
C ALA A 180 -11.54 2.28 19.09
N HIS A 181 -12.38 1.99 18.10
CA HIS A 181 -13.79 2.34 18.09
C HIS A 181 -14.72 1.18 18.51
N ASN A 182 -14.16 0.10 19.09
CA ASN A 182 -14.89 -1.01 19.75
C ASN A 182 -15.96 -1.72 18.91
N ASP A 183 -15.83 -1.75 17.61
CA ASP A 183 -16.70 -2.55 16.77
C ASP A 183 -16.32 -4.05 16.82
N GLN A 184 -16.20 -4.61 18.03
CA GLN A 184 -15.81 -6.02 18.28
C GLN A 184 -16.73 -7.04 17.59
N LYS A 185 -17.94 -6.64 17.24
CA LYS A 185 -18.92 -7.52 16.57
C LYS A 185 -18.53 -7.97 15.17
N MET A 186 -17.48 -7.37 14.59
CA MET A 186 -17.03 -7.65 13.21
C MET A 186 -15.57 -8.10 13.13
N ILE A 187 -14.97 -8.55 14.24
CA ILE A 187 -13.61 -9.08 14.27
C ILE A 187 -13.68 -10.60 14.34
N CYS A 188 -13.16 -11.25 13.31
CA CYS A 188 -12.95 -12.69 13.36
C CYS A 188 -11.59 -12.99 13.97
N THR A 189 -11.57 -13.84 14.99
CA THR A 189 -10.38 -14.54 15.47
C THR A 189 -10.42 -15.97 14.96
N ASN A 190 -9.30 -16.70 14.99
CA ASN A 190 -9.19 -18.06 14.42
C ASN A 190 -10.22 -19.08 14.96
N SER A 191 -10.99 -18.77 15.97
CA SER A 191 -11.93 -19.70 16.59
C SER A 191 -13.40 -19.28 16.53
N THR A 192 -13.71 -18.01 16.34
CA THR A 192 -15.10 -17.52 16.27
C THR A 192 -15.16 -16.12 15.66
N CYS A 193 -16.07 -15.92 14.68
CA CYS A 193 -16.57 -14.57 14.41
C CYS A 193 -17.45 -14.21 15.62
N LEU A 194 -17.04 -13.21 16.40
CA LEU A 194 -17.87 -12.72 17.51
C LEU A 194 -19.04 -11.93 16.90
N ASN A 195 -20.24 -12.49 17.00
CA ASN A 195 -21.50 -11.84 16.65
C ASN A 195 -21.84 -10.73 17.63
#